data_5efd53e52b36ae54ce0db84af677a54b
#
_entry.id   5efd53e52b36ae54ce0db84af677a54b
#
_cell.length_a   1.000
_cell.length_b   1.000
_cell.length_c   1.000
_cell.angle_alpha   90.00
_cell.angle_beta   90.00
_cell.angle_gamma   90.00
#
_symmetry.space_group_name_H-M   'P 1'
#
loop_
_entity.id
_entity.type
_entity.pdbx_description
1 polymer ?
#
loop_
_entity_poly.entity_id
_entity_poly.type
_entity_poly.pdbx_seq_one_letter_code
_entity_poly.pdbx_strand_id
1 'polypeptide(L)'
;MKPTLQGDELCREGMNGQVVWTEEAGYVGTTGRGKRFGIYGAETPSPMEMVLHGHAACSLIDVIDGLKHRKENVEFIKVEIEADRAVESPKVFTSVRMRYVVKGEVPETLVRRLIDSSHEKHCSVGIMITRSGANLEWTLEMKS
;
A
#
# COMPACT_ATOMS: atom_id res chain seq x y z
N MET A 1 0.28 12.27 30.26
CA MET A 1 0.15 12.46 28.80
C MET A 1 1.48 12.08 28.12
N LYS A 2 1.41 11.22 27.10
CA LYS A 2 2.63 10.85 26.36
C LYS A 2 3.11 12.04 25.53
N PRO A 3 4.42 12.29 25.45
CA PRO A 3 4.94 13.33 24.58
C PRO A 3 4.65 12.98 23.11
N THR A 4 4.56 13.99 22.28
CA THR A 4 4.41 13.79 20.82
C THR A 4 5.72 13.21 20.27
N LEU A 5 5.64 12.03 19.67
CA LEU A 5 6.80 11.36 19.10
C LEU A 5 7.06 11.89 17.67
N GLN A 6 8.32 11.96 17.30
CA GLN A 6 8.73 12.25 15.93
C GLN A 6 8.66 10.96 15.10
N GLY A 7 8.70 11.09 13.77
CA GLY A 7 8.48 9.98 12.86
C GLY A 7 9.27 8.71 13.17
N ASP A 8 10.58 8.85 13.42
CA ASP A 8 11.44 7.69 13.70
C ASP A 8 11.09 7.00 15.01
N GLU A 9 10.71 7.77 16.02
CA GLU A 9 10.30 7.24 17.30
C GLU A 9 8.98 6.50 17.20
N LEU A 10 8.04 7.02 16.39
CA LEU A 10 6.77 6.34 16.13
C LEU A 10 6.98 4.96 15.52
N CYS A 11 7.94 4.83 14.60
CA CYS A 11 8.26 3.55 13.97
C CYS A 11 8.85 2.54 14.97
N ARG A 12 9.60 3.02 15.97
CA ARG A 12 10.23 2.16 16.97
C ARG A 12 9.28 1.70 18.05
N GLU A 13 8.30 2.52 18.42
CA GLU A 13 7.36 2.23 19.50
C GLU A 13 6.09 1.51 19.05
N GLY A 14 6.01 1.18 17.76
CA GLY A 14 4.84 0.55 17.21
C GLY A 14 3.76 1.55 16.84
N MET A 15 2.58 1.04 16.58
CA MET A 15 1.46 1.81 16.08
C MET A 15 0.21 1.48 16.88
N ASN A 16 -0.72 2.44 16.95
CA ASN A 16 -1.99 2.23 17.61
C ASN A 16 -3.12 2.92 16.86
N GLY A 17 -4.34 2.61 17.23
CA GLY A 17 -5.51 3.21 16.65
C GLY A 17 -6.76 2.60 17.24
N GLN A 18 -7.90 3.00 16.73
CA GLN A 18 -9.18 2.44 17.15
C GLN A 18 -10.13 2.39 15.96
N VAL A 19 -11.13 1.53 16.07
CA VAL A 19 -12.29 1.49 15.16
C VAL A 19 -13.53 1.50 16.03
N VAL A 20 -14.43 2.43 15.74
CA VAL A 20 -15.68 2.57 16.46
C VAL A 20 -16.84 2.38 15.50
N TRP A 21 -17.82 1.57 15.90
CA TRP A 21 -19.05 1.44 15.16
C TRP A 21 -20.18 2.14 15.91
N THR A 22 -20.93 2.95 15.16
CA THR A 22 -22.20 3.49 15.62
C THR A 22 -23.21 3.28 14.50
N GLU A 23 -24.50 3.18 14.85
CA GLU A 23 -25.53 3.01 13.83
C GLU A 23 -25.56 4.20 12.87
N GLU A 24 -25.35 5.41 13.39
CA GLU A 24 -25.36 6.64 12.60
C GLU A 24 -24.17 6.75 11.64
N ALA A 25 -22.96 6.51 12.14
CA ALA A 25 -21.73 6.75 11.38
C ALA A 25 -21.12 5.50 10.74
N GLY A 26 -21.60 4.30 11.12
CA GLY A 26 -21.00 3.05 10.69
C GLY A 26 -19.63 2.84 11.33
N TYR A 27 -18.71 2.26 10.59
CA TYR A 27 -17.36 1.97 11.06
C TYR A 27 -16.45 3.15 10.78
N VAL A 28 -15.84 3.70 11.80
CA VAL A 28 -14.90 4.83 11.69
C VAL A 28 -13.60 4.46 12.36
N GLY A 29 -12.53 4.48 11.59
CA GLY A 29 -11.18 4.30 12.11
C GLY A 29 -10.55 5.63 12.48
N THR A 30 -9.72 5.63 13.51
CA THR A 30 -8.90 6.78 13.85
C THR A 30 -7.51 6.28 14.17
N THR A 31 -6.51 6.79 13.45
CA THR A 31 -5.12 6.40 13.70
C THR A 31 -4.63 7.00 15.03
N GLY A 32 -3.55 6.44 15.57
CA GLY A 32 -2.92 7.00 16.77
C GLY A 32 -2.45 8.46 16.58
N ARG A 33 -2.35 8.89 15.32
CA ARG A 33 -1.98 10.27 14.94
C ARG A 33 -3.21 11.16 14.69
N GLY A 34 -4.42 10.64 14.96
CA GLY A 34 -5.66 11.40 14.85
C GLY A 34 -6.28 11.46 13.47
N LYS A 35 -5.84 10.64 12.52
CA LYS A 35 -6.41 10.61 11.16
C LYS A 35 -7.64 9.72 11.14
N ARG A 36 -8.76 10.25 10.63
CA ARG A 36 -10.04 9.55 10.59
C ARG A 36 -10.37 9.08 9.17
N PHE A 37 -11.00 7.91 9.09
CA PHE A 37 -11.43 7.34 7.81
C PHE A 37 -12.61 6.39 8.02
N GLY A 38 -13.49 6.34 7.04
CA GLY A 38 -14.61 5.41 7.04
C GLY A 38 -14.21 4.04 6.52
N ILE A 39 -14.89 3.00 6.99
CA ILE A 39 -14.61 1.62 6.60
C ILE A 39 -15.95 0.91 6.36
N TYR A 40 -16.00 0.10 5.31
CA TYR A 40 -17.09 -0.82 5.04
C TYR A 40 -18.47 -0.17 4.95
N GLY A 41 -18.50 1.04 4.40
CA GLY A 41 -19.73 1.77 4.12
C GLY A 41 -20.03 1.78 2.61
N ALA A 42 -21.10 2.48 2.24
CA ALA A 42 -21.52 2.58 0.83
C ALA A 42 -20.45 3.23 -0.06
N GLU A 43 -19.70 4.16 0.49
CA GLU A 43 -18.68 4.92 -0.26
C GLU A 43 -17.28 4.77 0.34
N THR A 44 -17.08 3.76 1.16
CA THR A 44 -15.80 3.53 1.83
C THR A 44 -15.34 2.10 1.60
N PRO A 45 -14.01 1.86 1.61
CA PRO A 45 -13.49 0.54 1.28
C PRO A 45 -13.78 -0.48 2.37
N SER A 46 -13.86 -1.74 1.95
CA SER A 46 -13.90 -2.87 2.86
C SER A 46 -12.51 -3.10 3.48
N PRO A 47 -12.42 -3.86 4.59
CA PRO A 47 -11.12 -4.18 5.18
C PRO A 47 -10.13 -4.81 4.20
N MET A 48 -10.54 -5.78 3.41
CA MET A 48 -9.64 -6.44 2.45
C MET A 48 -9.25 -5.51 1.31
N GLU A 49 -10.14 -4.63 0.87
CA GLU A 49 -9.80 -3.59 -0.10
C GLU A 49 -8.76 -2.62 0.46
N MET A 50 -8.86 -2.28 1.74
CA MET A 50 -7.87 -1.42 2.41
C MET A 50 -6.49 -2.07 2.42
N VAL A 51 -6.41 -3.37 2.72
CA VAL A 51 -5.15 -4.10 2.70
C VAL A 51 -4.55 -4.09 1.29
N LEU A 52 -5.38 -4.35 0.29
CA LEU A 52 -4.94 -4.37 -1.11
C LEU A 52 -4.40 -3.01 -1.56
N HIS A 53 -5.14 -1.94 -1.27
CA HIS A 53 -4.71 -0.57 -1.60
C HIS A 53 -3.49 -0.16 -0.79
N GLY A 54 -3.40 -0.60 0.46
CA GLY A 54 -2.21 -0.39 1.29
C GLY A 54 -0.98 -1.03 0.66
N HIS A 55 -1.12 -2.22 0.09
CA HIS A 55 -0.04 -2.89 -0.63
C HIS A 55 0.43 -2.06 -1.84
N ALA A 56 -0.51 -1.66 -2.69
CA ALA A 56 -0.19 -0.86 -3.86
C ALA A 56 0.47 0.47 -3.49
N ALA A 57 -0.11 1.18 -2.52
CA ALA A 57 0.43 2.46 -2.07
C ALA A 57 1.81 2.32 -1.43
N CYS A 58 2.01 1.29 -0.61
CA CYS A 58 3.28 1.04 0.06
C CYS A 58 4.41 0.84 -0.95
N SER A 59 4.18 0.04 -1.98
CA SER A 59 5.16 -0.17 -3.04
C SER A 59 5.35 1.10 -3.89
N LEU A 60 4.27 1.80 -4.22
CA LEU A 60 4.36 3.04 -5.00
C LEU A 60 5.19 4.10 -4.29
N ILE A 61 5.03 4.24 -2.98
CA ILE A 61 5.83 5.16 -2.16
C ILE A 61 7.32 4.82 -2.30
N ASP A 62 7.69 3.54 -2.22
CA ASP A 62 9.08 3.12 -2.36
C ASP A 62 9.65 3.51 -3.73
N VAL A 63 8.87 3.31 -4.79
CA VAL A 63 9.31 3.65 -6.16
C VAL A 63 9.50 5.17 -6.30
N ILE A 64 8.53 5.95 -5.86
CA ILE A 64 8.59 7.42 -5.95
C ILE A 64 9.79 7.95 -5.14
N ASP A 65 9.96 7.47 -3.92
CA ASP A 65 11.09 7.90 -3.08
C ASP A 65 12.42 7.53 -3.70
N GLY A 66 12.50 6.36 -4.33
CA GLY A 66 13.72 5.91 -4.98
C GLY A 66 14.09 6.69 -6.24
N LEU A 67 13.13 7.34 -6.88
CA LEU A 67 13.41 8.18 -8.04
C LEU A 67 14.13 9.46 -7.69
N LYS A 68 13.99 9.93 -6.44
CA LYS A 68 14.66 11.14 -5.93
C LYS A 68 14.35 12.36 -6.82
N HIS A 69 15.38 13.04 -7.30
CA HIS A 69 15.21 14.23 -8.16
C HIS A 69 14.57 13.90 -9.52
N ARG A 70 14.60 12.65 -9.96
CA ARG A 70 14.03 12.24 -11.24
C ARG A 70 12.50 12.22 -11.23
N LYS A 71 11.87 12.26 -10.05
CA LYS A 71 10.41 12.29 -9.95
C LYS A 71 9.79 13.51 -10.64
N GLU A 72 10.57 14.59 -10.81
CA GLU A 72 10.13 15.79 -11.53
C GLU A 72 9.86 15.51 -13.01
N ASN A 73 10.46 14.45 -13.56
CA ASN A 73 10.30 14.06 -14.96
C ASN A 73 9.13 13.09 -15.16
N VAL A 74 8.40 12.78 -14.11
CA VAL A 74 7.28 11.83 -14.15
C VAL A 74 5.97 12.60 -14.10
N GLU A 75 5.10 12.36 -15.06
CA GLU A 75 3.76 12.91 -15.05
C GLU A 75 2.88 12.17 -14.05
N PHE A 76 2.91 10.84 -14.08
CA PHE A 76 2.27 10.01 -13.06
C PHE A 76 2.88 8.61 -13.05
N ILE A 77 2.70 7.94 -11.92
CA ILE A 77 2.88 6.49 -11.81
C ILE A 77 1.58 5.94 -11.24
N LYS A 78 1.03 4.97 -11.95
CA LYS A 78 -0.19 4.29 -11.53
C LYS A 78 0.14 2.84 -11.23
N VAL A 79 -0.47 2.30 -10.18
CA VAL A 79 -0.42 0.87 -9.88
C VAL A 79 -1.84 0.36 -9.92
N GLU A 80 -2.10 -0.53 -10.87
CA GLU A 80 -3.34 -1.29 -10.91
C GLU A 80 -3.08 -2.60 -10.17
N ILE A 81 -3.96 -2.96 -9.25
CA ILE A 81 -3.76 -4.13 -8.42
C ILE A 81 -5.02 -4.99 -8.41
N GLU A 82 -4.83 -6.28 -8.54
CA GLU A 82 -5.90 -7.25 -8.38
C GLU A 82 -5.40 -8.45 -7.60
N ALA A 83 -6.31 -9.17 -6.98
CA ALA A 83 -5.95 -10.31 -6.16
C ALA A 83 -7.02 -11.39 -6.25
N ASP A 84 -6.58 -12.63 -6.09
CA ASP A 84 -7.48 -13.75 -5.85
C ASP A 84 -7.50 -14.04 -4.36
N ARG A 85 -8.64 -14.51 -3.87
CA ARG A 85 -8.84 -14.87 -2.46
C ARG A 85 -9.20 -16.34 -2.35
N ALA A 86 -8.94 -16.92 -1.19
CA ALA A 86 -9.38 -18.28 -0.89
C ALA A 86 -10.90 -18.39 -1.06
N VAL A 87 -11.35 -19.53 -1.59
CA VAL A 87 -12.77 -19.77 -1.86
C VAL A 87 -13.57 -19.86 -0.58
N GLU A 88 -12.98 -20.49 0.45
CA GLU A 88 -13.60 -20.67 1.75
C GLU A 88 -12.99 -19.76 2.81
N SER A 89 -13.76 -19.45 3.85
CA SER A 89 -13.29 -18.63 4.97
C SER A 89 -12.19 -19.35 5.77
N PRO A 90 -11.11 -18.66 6.16
CA PRO A 90 -10.86 -17.23 5.93
C PRO A 90 -10.41 -16.98 4.50
N LYS A 91 -11.04 -15.98 3.87
CA LYS A 91 -10.77 -15.64 2.47
C LYS A 91 -9.54 -14.73 2.35
N VAL A 92 -8.40 -15.30 2.69
CA VAL A 92 -7.11 -14.60 2.58
C VAL A 92 -6.72 -14.44 1.10
N PHE A 93 -5.81 -13.52 0.83
CA PHE A 93 -5.26 -13.40 -0.53
C PHE A 93 -4.38 -14.61 -0.84
N THR A 94 -4.60 -15.19 -2.02
CA THR A 94 -3.82 -16.32 -2.52
C THR A 94 -2.86 -15.90 -3.63
N SER A 95 -3.20 -14.85 -4.37
CA SER A 95 -2.32 -14.25 -5.36
C SER A 95 -2.62 -12.77 -5.49
N VAL A 96 -1.58 -12.00 -5.81
CA VAL A 96 -1.67 -10.56 -6.03
C VAL A 96 -0.93 -10.25 -7.33
N ARG A 97 -1.56 -9.46 -8.19
CA ARG A 97 -0.97 -9.02 -9.45
C ARG A 97 -0.99 -7.50 -9.51
N MET A 98 0.16 -6.91 -9.78
CA MET A 98 0.33 -5.47 -9.86
C MET A 98 0.81 -5.07 -11.24
N ARG A 99 0.18 -4.06 -11.81
CA ARG A 99 0.62 -3.48 -13.08
C ARG A 99 1.01 -2.03 -12.83
N TYR A 100 2.30 -1.75 -12.97
CA TYR A 100 2.82 -0.39 -12.85
C TYR A 100 2.79 0.27 -14.23
N VAL A 101 2.27 1.48 -14.29
CA VAL A 101 2.26 2.29 -15.50
C VAL A 101 2.95 3.60 -15.17
N VAL A 102 4.04 3.87 -15.87
CA VAL A 102 4.84 5.08 -15.66
C VAL A 102 4.73 5.95 -16.90
N LYS A 103 4.30 7.19 -16.72
CA LYS A 103 4.32 8.19 -17.80
C LYS A 103 5.33 9.26 -17.44
N GLY A 104 6.37 9.40 -18.28
CA GLY A 104 7.43 10.38 -18.06
C GLY A 104 8.77 9.89 -18.56
N GLU A 105 9.78 10.71 -18.35
CA GLU A 105 11.13 10.51 -18.85
C GLU A 105 12.05 10.04 -17.72
N VAL A 106 11.96 8.75 -17.38
CA VAL A 106 12.83 8.10 -16.41
C VAL A 106 13.31 6.76 -16.95
N PRO A 107 14.53 6.32 -16.61
CA PRO A 107 15.05 5.04 -17.12
C PRO A 107 14.22 3.85 -16.66
N GLU A 108 13.80 3.02 -17.59
CA GLU A 108 13.03 1.81 -17.28
C GLU A 108 13.81 0.89 -16.34
N THR A 109 15.12 0.72 -16.56
CA THR A 109 15.96 -0.14 -15.72
C THR A 109 15.98 0.31 -14.27
N LEU A 110 15.98 1.63 -14.05
CA LEU A 110 15.90 2.18 -12.70
C LEU A 110 14.56 1.86 -12.04
N VAL A 111 13.46 2.07 -12.78
CA VAL A 111 12.11 1.79 -12.26
C VAL A 111 11.98 0.31 -11.91
N ARG A 112 12.42 -0.59 -12.80
CA ARG A 112 12.37 -2.04 -12.53
C ARG A 112 13.15 -2.42 -11.27
N ARG A 113 14.33 -1.85 -11.10
CA ARG A 113 15.15 -2.10 -9.91
C ARG A 113 14.47 -1.61 -8.64
N LEU A 114 13.81 -0.45 -8.70
CA LEU A 114 13.08 0.10 -7.56
C LEU A 114 11.87 -0.77 -7.18
N ILE A 115 11.16 -1.29 -8.18
CA ILE A 115 10.02 -2.18 -7.95
C ILE A 115 10.51 -3.49 -7.30
N ASP A 116 11.55 -4.10 -7.86
CA ASP A 116 12.13 -5.33 -7.31
C ASP A 116 12.57 -5.13 -5.85
N SER A 117 13.28 -4.03 -5.59
CA SER A 117 13.76 -3.72 -4.25
C SER A 117 12.61 -3.48 -3.27
N SER A 118 11.53 -2.83 -3.74
CA SER A 118 10.34 -2.63 -2.94
C SER A 118 9.76 -3.97 -2.48
N HIS A 119 9.53 -4.88 -3.43
CA HIS A 119 8.90 -6.18 -3.11
C HIS A 119 9.80 -7.09 -2.28
N GLU A 120 11.09 -7.04 -2.49
CA GLU A 120 12.03 -7.91 -1.78
C GLU A 120 12.37 -7.41 -0.38
N LYS A 121 12.46 -6.10 -0.18
CA LYS A 121 13.09 -5.54 1.03
C LYS A 121 12.29 -4.47 1.76
N HIS A 122 11.47 -3.69 1.08
CA HIS A 122 10.96 -2.44 1.65
C HIS A 122 9.46 -2.37 1.85
N CYS A 123 8.67 -3.02 0.99
CA CYS A 123 7.22 -2.94 1.08
C CYS A 123 6.69 -3.81 2.23
N SER A 124 6.54 -3.20 3.40
CA SER A 124 6.10 -3.93 4.59
C SER A 124 4.77 -4.65 4.41
N VAL A 125 3.80 -3.98 3.80
CA VAL A 125 2.48 -4.57 3.55
C VAL A 125 2.61 -5.77 2.59
N GLY A 126 3.32 -5.60 1.48
CA GLY A 126 3.52 -6.67 0.50
C GLY A 126 4.27 -7.87 1.08
N ILE A 127 5.29 -7.61 1.87
CA ILE A 127 6.05 -8.69 2.52
C ILE A 127 5.17 -9.46 3.51
N MET A 128 4.32 -8.78 4.27
CA MET A 128 3.36 -9.44 5.15
C MET A 128 2.41 -10.34 4.35
N ILE A 129 1.91 -9.85 3.23
CA ILE A 129 0.99 -10.60 2.36
C ILE A 129 1.69 -11.83 1.77
N THR A 130 2.89 -11.68 1.22
CA THR A 130 3.62 -12.80 0.62
C THR A 130 4.07 -13.82 1.65
N ARG A 131 4.43 -13.38 2.84
CA ARG A 131 4.76 -14.31 3.94
C ARG A 131 3.56 -15.12 4.40
N SER A 132 2.35 -14.64 4.17
CA SER A 132 1.14 -15.43 4.48
C SER A 132 0.86 -16.52 3.46
N GLY A 133 1.62 -16.58 2.36
CA GLY A 133 1.50 -17.59 1.33
C GLY A 133 0.98 -17.12 -0.01
N ALA A 134 0.68 -15.84 -0.16
CA ALA A 134 0.19 -15.29 -1.44
C ALA A 134 1.34 -15.19 -2.45
N ASN A 135 1.05 -15.53 -3.70
CA ASN A 135 1.97 -15.31 -4.82
C ASN A 135 1.87 -13.85 -5.26
N LEU A 136 2.99 -13.26 -5.62
CA LEU A 136 3.04 -11.88 -6.12
C LEU A 136 3.67 -11.86 -7.50
N GLU A 137 2.98 -11.24 -8.45
CA GLU A 137 3.50 -11.00 -9.80
C GLU A 137 3.32 -9.52 -10.13
N TRP A 138 4.21 -8.98 -10.95
CA TRP A 138 4.07 -7.60 -11.39
C TRP A 138 4.57 -7.41 -12.81
N THR A 139 4.02 -6.41 -13.50
CA THR A 139 4.44 -5.98 -14.82
C THR A 139 4.65 -4.47 -14.80
N LEU A 140 5.41 -3.97 -15.76
CA LEU A 140 5.70 -2.55 -15.90
C LEU A 140 5.45 -2.13 -17.35
N GLU A 141 4.70 -1.05 -17.53
CA GLU A 141 4.53 -0.38 -18.81
C GLU A 141 5.07 1.04 -18.71
N MET A 142 5.98 1.38 -19.61
CA MET A 142 6.53 2.73 -19.72
C MET A 142 5.81 3.47 -20.85
N LYS A 143 5.35 4.67 -20.55
CA LYS A 143 4.73 5.57 -21.55
C LYS A 143 5.55 6.87 -21.63
N SER A 144 5.70 7.37 -22.81
CA SER A 144 6.37 8.65 -23.03
C SER A 144 5.39 9.82 -23.11
#